data_72085e2ede73152aa586b91497b1e38a
#
_entry.id   72085e2ede73152aa586b91497b1e38a
#
_cell.length_a   1.000
_cell.length_b   1.000
_cell.length_c   1.000
_cell.angle_alpha   90.00
_cell.angle_beta   90.00
_cell.angle_gamma   90.00
#
_symmetry.space_group_name_H-M   'P 1'
#
loop_
_entity.id
_entity.type
_entity.pdbx_description
1 polymer ?
#
loop_
_entity_poly.entity_id
_entity_poly.type
_entity_poly.pdbx_seq_one_letter_code
_entity_poly.pdbx_strand_id
1 'polypeptide(L)'
;GVFPGLTVRDNLLLANWLTPDPAEVRERLAEVFEIFPVLRERADVHAATMSGGEQQMLSLALAFLAKPKLLMIDELSLGLSPAVVGELIDIVKQLHARGMTIIVVEQSVNVALTLADKAIFMEDSLPGKEIQAVVLFDVPGGKRLDTVKLRSYASTPGVAVAVK
;
A
#
# COMPACT_ATOMS: atom_id res chain seq x y z
N GLY A 1 -3.08 10.13 6.18
CA GLY A 1 -2.11 9.41 6.99
C GLY A 1 -2.73 8.86 8.27
N VAL A 2 -1.99 8.06 9.02
CA VAL A 2 -2.40 7.53 10.31
C VAL A 2 -2.35 8.64 11.36
N PHE A 3 -3.37 8.70 12.24
CA PHE A 3 -3.40 9.59 13.41
C PHE A 3 -2.92 8.83 14.64
N PRO A 4 -1.70 9.10 15.15
CA PRO A 4 -1.08 8.29 16.21
C PRO A 4 -1.84 8.32 17.54
N GLY A 5 -2.48 9.45 17.85
CA GLY A 5 -3.27 9.66 19.07
C GLY A 5 -4.66 9.02 19.06
N LEU A 6 -5.09 8.44 17.93
CA LEU A 6 -6.36 7.74 17.82
C LEU A 6 -6.16 6.23 17.89
N THR A 7 -7.22 5.51 18.28
CA THR A 7 -7.23 4.04 18.17
C THR A 7 -7.26 3.61 16.70
N VAL A 8 -6.97 2.34 16.43
CA VAL A 8 -7.14 1.75 15.10
C VAL A 8 -8.58 1.95 14.60
N ARG A 9 -9.56 1.65 15.43
CA ARG A 9 -10.98 1.82 15.15
C ARG A 9 -11.31 3.27 14.78
N ASP A 10 -10.83 4.24 15.55
CA ASP A 10 -11.10 5.66 15.32
C ASP A 10 -10.45 6.16 14.03
N ASN A 11 -9.22 5.70 13.73
CA ASN A 11 -8.58 5.97 12.45
C ASN A 11 -9.43 5.48 11.27
N LEU A 12 -9.93 4.24 11.34
CA LEU A 12 -10.76 3.64 10.29
C LEU A 12 -12.13 4.34 10.19
N LEU A 13 -12.75 4.72 11.31
CA LEU A 13 -13.99 5.49 11.32
C LEU A 13 -13.81 6.86 10.70
N LEU A 14 -12.71 7.56 11.05
CA LEU A 14 -12.40 8.87 10.49
C LEU A 14 -12.21 8.84 8.97
N ALA A 15 -11.65 7.76 8.43
CA ALA A 15 -11.52 7.59 6.98
C ALA A 15 -12.89 7.48 6.25
N ASN A 16 -13.95 7.15 6.99
CA ASN A 16 -15.31 7.05 6.49
C ASN A 16 -16.18 8.30 6.78
N TRP A 17 -15.58 9.40 7.24
CA TRP A 17 -16.33 10.59 7.71
C TRP A 17 -17.26 11.23 6.65
N LEU A 18 -16.96 11.00 5.35
CA LEU A 18 -17.81 11.46 4.24
C LEU A 18 -18.88 10.43 3.83
N THR A 19 -18.91 9.25 4.45
CA THR A 19 -19.90 8.21 4.16
C THR A 19 -21.13 8.45 5.05
N PRO A 20 -22.27 8.89 4.50
CA PRO A 20 -23.41 9.31 5.33
C PRO A 20 -24.21 8.16 5.91
N ASP A 21 -24.10 6.95 5.31
CA ASP A 21 -24.84 5.77 5.74
C ASP A 21 -24.05 4.95 6.77
N PRO A 22 -24.54 4.86 8.03
CA PRO A 22 -23.89 4.03 9.04
C PRO A 22 -23.87 2.53 8.71
N ALA A 23 -24.79 2.03 7.89
CA ALA A 23 -24.77 0.64 7.45
C ALA A 23 -23.59 0.40 6.50
N GLU A 24 -23.38 1.29 5.55
CA GLU A 24 -22.23 1.22 4.64
C GLU A 24 -20.88 1.32 5.40
N VAL A 25 -20.81 2.18 6.41
CA VAL A 25 -19.60 2.28 7.26
C VAL A 25 -19.32 0.95 7.95
N ARG A 26 -20.36 0.28 8.51
CA ARG A 26 -20.18 -1.03 9.16
C ARG A 26 -19.71 -2.11 8.18
N GLU A 27 -20.27 -2.14 6.97
CA GLU A 27 -19.85 -3.09 5.92
C GLU A 27 -18.38 -2.87 5.53
N ARG A 28 -17.97 -1.63 5.31
CA ARG A 28 -16.59 -1.27 4.97
C ARG A 28 -15.61 -1.66 6.08
N LEU A 29 -15.97 -1.43 7.34
CA LEU A 29 -15.14 -1.84 8.48
C LEU A 29 -15.05 -3.37 8.59
N ALA A 30 -16.15 -4.09 8.35
CA ALA A 30 -16.15 -5.55 8.35
C ALA A 30 -15.21 -6.09 7.26
N GLU A 31 -15.25 -5.52 6.06
CA GLU A 31 -14.37 -5.87 4.95
C GLU A 31 -12.88 -5.60 5.28
N VAL A 32 -12.58 -4.45 5.88
CA VAL A 32 -11.22 -4.16 6.37
C VAL A 32 -10.75 -5.20 7.37
N PHE A 33 -11.57 -5.55 8.35
CA PHE A 33 -11.22 -6.51 9.38
C PHE A 33 -11.13 -7.97 8.86
N GLU A 34 -11.73 -8.25 7.71
CA GLU A 34 -11.52 -9.51 6.99
C GLU A 34 -10.15 -9.57 6.32
N ILE A 35 -9.76 -8.49 5.64
CA ILE A 35 -8.48 -8.39 4.91
C ILE A 35 -7.29 -8.21 5.88
N PHE A 36 -7.51 -7.50 7.00
CA PHE A 36 -6.51 -7.14 7.99
C PHE A 36 -6.91 -7.65 9.39
N PRO A 37 -6.83 -8.97 9.67
CA PRO A 37 -7.27 -9.53 10.95
C PRO A 37 -6.58 -8.91 12.16
N VAL A 38 -5.29 -8.59 12.05
CA VAL A 38 -4.51 -7.94 13.11
C VAL A 38 -5.11 -6.60 13.53
N LEU A 39 -5.69 -5.84 12.60
CA LEU A 39 -6.34 -4.56 12.92
C LEU A 39 -7.65 -4.77 13.70
N ARG A 40 -8.32 -5.91 13.52
CA ARG A 40 -9.48 -6.29 14.35
C ARG A 40 -9.05 -6.54 15.79
N GLU A 41 -7.98 -7.31 15.98
CA GLU A 41 -7.44 -7.64 17.29
C GLU A 41 -6.90 -6.42 18.03
N ARG A 42 -6.40 -5.44 17.28
CA ARG A 42 -5.84 -4.19 17.77
C ARG A 42 -6.81 -3.01 17.69
N ALA A 43 -8.11 -3.25 17.46
CA ALA A 43 -9.07 -2.19 17.15
C ALA A 43 -9.10 -1.06 18.19
N ASP A 44 -8.95 -1.37 19.46
CA ASP A 44 -9.02 -0.42 20.56
C ASP A 44 -7.62 0.02 21.06
N VAL A 45 -6.55 -0.33 20.35
CA VAL A 45 -5.17 0.06 20.62
C VAL A 45 -4.85 1.38 19.90
N HIS A 46 -4.13 2.29 20.56
CA HIS A 46 -3.66 3.52 19.92
C HIS A 46 -2.62 3.24 18.84
N ALA A 47 -2.75 3.89 17.68
CA ALA A 47 -1.85 3.68 16.55
C ALA A 47 -0.37 4.00 16.87
N ALA A 48 -0.11 4.92 17.81
CA ALA A 48 1.25 5.24 18.27
C ALA A 48 1.97 4.06 18.94
N THR A 49 1.22 3.08 19.49
CA THR A 49 1.79 1.93 20.21
C THR A 49 1.90 0.67 19.37
N MET A 50 1.48 0.74 18.11
CA MET A 50 1.58 -0.36 17.16
C MET A 50 3.01 -0.55 16.66
N SER A 51 3.37 -1.79 16.30
CA SER A 51 4.60 -2.07 15.58
C SER A 51 4.62 -1.41 14.19
N GLY A 52 5.80 -1.25 13.59
CA GLY A 52 5.92 -0.68 12.24
C GLY A 52 5.09 -1.45 11.19
N GLY A 53 5.06 -2.78 11.26
CA GLY A 53 4.24 -3.60 10.37
C GLY A 53 2.74 -3.39 10.57
N GLU A 54 2.27 -3.34 11.82
CA GLU A 54 0.87 -3.03 12.13
C GLU A 54 0.46 -1.63 11.65
N GLN A 55 1.36 -0.64 11.79
CA GLN A 55 1.13 0.72 11.26
C GLN A 55 1.06 0.73 9.73
N GLN A 56 1.90 -0.06 9.07
CA GLN A 56 1.86 -0.23 7.61
C GLN A 56 0.54 -0.86 7.17
N MET A 57 0.07 -1.90 7.87
CA MET A 57 -1.24 -2.52 7.62
C MET A 57 -2.39 -1.51 7.81
N LEU A 58 -2.33 -0.69 8.86
CA LEU A 58 -3.33 0.37 9.08
C LEU A 58 -3.31 1.40 7.95
N SER A 59 -2.12 1.80 7.47
CA SER A 59 -1.99 2.71 6.33
C SER A 59 -2.60 2.15 5.05
N LEU A 60 -2.37 0.86 4.77
CA LEU A 60 -2.99 0.16 3.63
C LEU A 60 -4.51 0.06 3.77
N ALA A 61 -5.00 -0.24 4.97
CA ALA A 61 -6.44 -0.30 5.25
C ALA A 61 -7.12 1.05 5.04
N LEU A 62 -6.51 2.16 5.47
CA LEU A 62 -7.00 3.51 5.24
C LEU A 62 -7.03 3.85 3.74
N ALA A 63 -6.00 3.46 3.00
CA ALA A 63 -5.96 3.63 1.54
C ALA A 63 -7.04 2.78 0.85
N PHE A 64 -7.27 1.55 1.29
CA PHE A 64 -8.31 0.67 0.77
C PHE A 64 -9.72 1.24 0.99
N LEU A 65 -10.00 1.81 2.17
CA LEU A 65 -11.29 2.44 2.49
C LEU A 65 -11.64 3.60 1.55
N ALA A 66 -10.63 4.29 1.02
CA ALA A 66 -10.84 5.36 0.04
C ALA A 66 -11.34 4.85 -1.33
N LYS A 67 -11.44 3.52 -1.53
CA LYS A 67 -11.83 2.85 -2.78
C LYS A 67 -11.08 3.41 -4.01
N PRO A 68 -9.74 3.49 -3.98
CA PRO A 68 -8.97 4.06 -5.07
C PRO A 68 -9.03 3.16 -6.30
N LYS A 69 -8.96 3.75 -7.49
CA LYS A 69 -8.77 2.98 -8.73
C LYS A 69 -7.34 2.49 -8.89
N LEU A 70 -6.40 3.20 -8.27
CA LEU A 70 -4.98 2.91 -8.29
C LEU A 70 -4.41 3.12 -6.89
N LEU A 71 -3.78 2.08 -6.33
CA LEU A 71 -3.02 2.14 -5.09
C LEU A 71 -1.53 2.17 -5.42
N MET A 72 -0.82 3.14 -4.86
CA MET A 72 0.63 3.25 -4.97
C MET A 72 1.26 2.98 -3.62
N ILE A 73 2.19 2.04 -3.57
CA ILE A 73 2.89 1.61 -2.36
C ILE A 73 4.38 1.85 -2.58
N ASP A 74 4.99 2.62 -1.68
CA ASP A 74 6.43 2.89 -1.68
C ASP A 74 7.09 2.14 -0.52
N GLU A 75 8.11 1.33 -0.85
CA GLU A 75 8.94 0.59 0.10
C GLU A 75 8.14 -0.27 1.09
N LEU A 76 7.30 -1.19 0.56
CA LEU A 76 6.44 -2.08 1.36
C LEU A 76 7.20 -2.87 2.43
N SER A 77 8.44 -3.29 2.13
CA SER A 77 9.24 -4.22 2.96
C SER A 77 10.26 -3.54 3.86
N LEU A 78 10.47 -2.22 3.72
CA LEU A 78 11.56 -1.52 4.37
C LEU A 78 11.47 -1.58 5.91
N GLY A 79 12.52 -2.09 6.55
CA GLY A 79 12.63 -2.13 8.01
C GLY A 79 11.74 -3.14 8.72
N LEU A 80 11.07 -4.04 7.97
CA LEU A 80 10.16 -5.04 8.51
C LEU A 80 10.79 -6.43 8.57
N SER A 81 10.30 -7.26 9.49
CA SER A 81 10.73 -8.66 9.54
C SER A 81 10.17 -9.46 8.35
N PRO A 82 10.86 -10.54 7.91
CA PRO A 82 10.39 -11.37 6.80
C PRO A 82 8.97 -11.92 6.99
N ALA A 83 8.58 -12.24 8.22
CA ALA A 83 7.23 -12.72 8.52
C ALA A 83 6.17 -11.66 8.22
N VAL A 84 6.38 -10.42 8.68
CA VAL A 84 5.48 -9.29 8.44
C VAL A 84 5.44 -8.93 6.95
N VAL A 85 6.58 -8.98 6.26
CA VAL A 85 6.63 -8.78 4.80
C VAL A 85 5.78 -9.83 4.08
N GLY A 86 5.84 -11.10 4.51
CA GLY A 86 4.99 -12.16 3.97
C GLY A 86 3.50 -11.84 4.11
N GLU A 87 3.06 -11.42 5.30
CA GLU A 87 1.68 -11.02 5.55
C GLU A 87 1.24 -9.84 4.67
N LEU A 88 2.10 -8.82 4.52
CA LEU A 88 1.82 -7.67 3.66
C LEU A 88 1.71 -8.06 2.18
N ILE A 89 2.57 -8.97 1.71
CA ILE A 89 2.48 -9.53 0.35
C ILE A 89 1.13 -10.20 0.12
N ASP A 90 0.68 -11.02 1.07
CA ASP A 90 -0.61 -11.72 0.96
C ASP A 90 -1.78 -10.73 0.96
N ILE A 91 -1.72 -9.68 1.77
CA ILE A 91 -2.70 -8.60 1.77
C ILE A 91 -2.74 -7.89 0.41
N VAL A 92 -1.58 -7.50 -0.13
CA VAL A 92 -1.50 -6.83 -1.44
C VAL A 92 -2.08 -7.71 -2.55
N LYS A 93 -1.80 -9.02 -2.54
CA LYS A 93 -2.39 -9.99 -3.47
C LYS A 93 -3.91 -10.09 -3.32
N GLN A 94 -4.43 -10.06 -2.09
CA GLN A 94 -5.88 -10.05 -1.85
C GLN A 94 -6.54 -8.77 -2.39
N LEU A 95 -5.93 -7.61 -2.17
CA LEU A 95 -6.42 -6.34 -2.70
C LEU A 95 -6.43 -6.35 -4.24
N HIS A 96 -5.37 -6.90 -4.85
CA HIS A 96 -5.29 -7.07 -6.30
C HIS A 96 -6.38 -8.01 -6.83
N ALA A 97 -6.59 -9.17 -6.20
CA ALA A 97 -7.62 -10.14 -6.58
C ALA A 97 -9.05 -9.55 -6.51
N ARG A 98 -9.26 -8.49 -5.72
CA ARG A 98 -10.51 -7.71 -5.65
C ARG A 98 -10.62 -6.66 -6.76
N GLY A 99 -9.70 -6.65 -7.73
CA GLY A 99 -9.72 -5.78 -8.92
C GLY A 99 -9.03 -4.43 -8.73
N MET A 100 -8.25 -4.26 -7.65
CA MET A 100 -7.47 -3.04 -7.45
C MET A 100 -6.22 -3.04 -8.30
N THR A 101 -5.98 -1.96 -9.05
CA THR A 101 -4.70 -1.74 -9.72
C THR A 101 -3.67 -1.27 -8.70
N ILE A 102 -2.51 -1.95 -8.64
CA ILE A 102 -1.49 -1.65 -7.63
C ILE A 102 -0.15 -1.40 -8.31
N ILE A 103 0.52 -0.33 -7.90
CA ILE A 103 1.93 -0.06 -8.22
C ILE A 103 2.71 -0.17 -6.93
N VAL A 104 3.74 -1.00 -6.92
CA VAL A 104 4.67 -1.11 -5.79
C VAL A 104 6.05 -0.66 -6.25
N VAL A 105 6.64 0.26 -5.52
CA VAL A 105 8.05 0.65 -5.68
C VAL A 105 8.82 -0.08 -4.58
N GLU A 106 9.79 -0.89 -4.95
CA GLU A 106 10.53 -1.74 -4.03
C GLU A 106 12.02 -1.80 -4.37
N GLN A 107 12.86 -1.80 -3.35
CA GLN A 107 14.29 -2.03 -3.48
C GLN A 107 14.62 -3.54 -3.43
N SER A 108 13.78 -4.32 -2.76
CA SER A 108 13.93 -5.77 -2.67
C SER A 108 13.40 -6.45 -3.93
N VAL A 109 14.31 -6.89 -4.79
CA VAL A 109 13.99 -7.63 -6.02
C VAL A 109 13.14 -8.87 -5.73
N ASN A 110 13.41 -9.58 -4.64
CA ASN A 110 12.64 -10.78 -4.26
C ASN A 110 11.19 -10.46 -3.92
N VAL A 111 10.95 -9.40 -3.15
CA VAL A 111 9.59 -8.93 -2.81
C VAL A 111 8.87 -8.48 -4.08
N ALA A 112 9.54 -7.69 -4.90
CA ALA A 112 9.03 -7.20 -6.15
C ALA A 112 8.58 -8.34 -7.08
N LEU A 113 9.44 -9.32 -7.35
CA LEU A 113 9.12 -10.46 -8.21
C LEU A 113 8.04 -11.38 -7.63
N THR A 114 7.84 -11.39 -6.31
CA THR A 114 6.78 -12.17 -5.67
C THR A 114 5.40 -11.53 -5.87
N LEU A 115 5.35 -10.22 -6.05
CA LEU A 115 4.11 -9.45 -6.25
C LEU A 115 3.78 -9.23 -7.73
N ALA A 116 4.81 -9.19 -8.59
CA ALA A 116 4.69 -8.63 -9.92
C ALA A 116 3.99 -9.54 -10.93
N ASP A 117 3.02 -9.00 -11.68
CA ASP A 117 2.69 -9.48 -13.02
C ASP A 117 3.65 -8.88 -14.06
N LYS A 118 4.10 -7.65 -13.83
CA LYS A 118 5.12 -6.98 -14.64
C LYS A 118 6.07 -6.20 -13.73
N ALA A 119 7.36 -6.35 -13.94
CA ALA A 119 8.40 -5.60 -13.25
C ALA A 119 9.19 -4.73 -14.21
N ILE A 120 9.44 -3.48 -13.83
CA ILE A 120 10.36 -2.57 -14.52
C ILE A 120 11.48 -2.27 -13.57
N PHE A 121 12.69 -2.60 -13.99
CA PHE A 121 13.90 -2.27 -13.25
C PHE A 121 14.38 -0.90 -13.68
N MET A 122 14.63 -0.03 -12.71
CA MET A 122 15.21 1.29 -12.93
C MET A 122 16.58 1.33 -12.27
N GLU A 123 17.57 1.73 -13.04
CA GLU A 123 18.94 1.90 -12.59
C GLU A 123 19.28 3.40 -12.61
N ASP A 124 19.85 3.91 -11.51
CA ASP A 124 20.31 5.29 -11.49
C ASP A 124 21.68 5.39 -12.16
N SER A 125 21.79 6.26 -13.18
CA SER A 125 22.99 6.44 -14.00
C SER A 125 24.10 7.24 -13.29
N LEU A 126 23.99 7.53 -12.01
CA LEU A 126 25.01 8.27 -11.27
C LEU A 126 26.15 7.36 -10.82
N PRO A 127 27.43 7.73 -11.06
CA PRO A 127 28.55 6.93 -10.65
C PRO A 127 28.56 6.66 -9.14
N GLY A 128 28.43 5.39 -8.74
CA GLY A 128 28.55 4.95 -7.34
C GLY A 128 27.24 4.84 -6.54
N LYS A 129 26.07 5.03 -7.15
CA LYS A 129 24.77 4.73 -6.54
C LYS A 129 23.94 3.85 -7.48
N GLU A 130 23.94 2.56 -7.19
CA GLU A 130 22.94 1.66 -7.75
C GLU A 130 21.66 1.79 -6.89
N ILE A 131 20.66 2.50 -7.40
CA ILE A 131 19.31 2.43 -6.86
C ILE A 131 18.55 1.51 -7.80
N GLN A 132 18.43 0.25 -7.44
CA GLN A 132 17.54 -0.67 -8.13
C GLN A 132 16.14 -0.42 -7.58
N ALA A 133 15.34 0.39 -8.28
CA ALA A 133 13.93 0.51 -7.97
C ALA A 133 13.14 -0.42 -8.91
N VAL A 134 12.36 -1.31 -8.34
CA VAL A 134 11.45 -2.17 -9.11
C VAL A 134 10.07 -1.54 -9.04
N VAL A 135 9.52 -1.18 -10.18
CA VAL A 135 8.16 -0.65 -10.29
C VAL A 135 7.27 -1.74 -10.86
N LEU A 136 6.25 -2.10 -10.11
CA LEU A 136 5.30 -3.12 -10.47
C LEU A 136 4.02 -2.50 -10.99
N PHE A 137 3.55 -2.99 -12.15
CA PHE A 137 2.29 -2.55 -12.73
C PHE A 137 1.38 -3.74 -12.94
N ASP A 138 0.17 -3.66 -12.42
CA ASP A 138 -0.91 -4.45 -12.92
C ASP A 138 -2.05 -3.56 -13.41
N VAL A 139 -2.54 -3.86 -14.62
CA VAL A 139 -3.66 -3.17 -15.24
C VAL A 139 -4.74 -4.19 -15.55
N PRO A 140 -5.82 -4.26 -14.75
CA PRO A 140 -6.92 -5.18 -15.02
C PRO A 140 -7.50 -4.95 -16.41
N GLY A 141 -7.76 -6.05 -17.14
CA GLY A 141 -8.50 -6.01 -18.40
C GLY A 141 -7.68 -5.73 -19.65
N GLY A 142 -6.39 -6.05 -19.67
CA GLY A 142 -5.60 -6.07 -20.91
C GLY A 142 -5.29 -4.70 -21.52
N LYS A 143 -5.56 -3.61 -20.81
CA LYS A 143 -5.14 -2.27 -21.23
C LYS A 143 -3.64 -2.15 -21.10
N ARG A 144 -2.94 -1.92 -22.20
CA ARG A 144 -1.50 -1.58 -22.18
C ARG A 144 -1.33 -0.16 -21.61
N LEU A 145 -0.51 -0.03 -20.58
CA LEU A 145 0.09 1.25 -20.26
C LEU A 145 1.21 1.50 -21.27
N ASP A 146 0.99 2.39 -22.22
CA ASP A 146 1.97 2.62 -23.29
C ASP A 146 3.23 3.32 -22.80
N THR A 147 3.16 4.11 -21.74
CA THR A 147 4.35 4.75 -21.14
C THR A 147 4.05 5.24 -19.73
N VAL A 148 4.89 4.87 -18.77
CA VAL A 148 4.97 5.52 -17.44
C VAL A 148 6.23 6.38 -17.42
N LYS A 149 6.05 7.69 -17.29
CA LYS A 149 7.20 8.61 -17.10
C LYS A 149 7.39 8.86 -15.61
N LEU A 150 8.42 8.28 -15.05
CA LEU A 150 8.87 8.57 -13.69
C LEU A 150 9.75 9.84 -13.74
N ARG A 151 9.42 10.83 -12.92
CA ARG A 151 10.29 11.99 -12.70
C ARG A 151 10.82 11.91 -11.28
N SER A 152 12.12 11.70 -11.16
CA SER A 152 12.83 11.90 -9.90
C SER A 152 13.00 13.41 -9.65
N TYR A 153 12.58 13.86 -8.46
CA TYR A 153 12.97 15.17 -7.95
C TYR A 153 14.04 14.98 -6.90
N ALA A 154 15.20 15.56 -7.11
CA ALA A 154 16.44 15.35 -6.34
C ALA A 154 16.39 15.82 -4.86
N SER A 155 15.24 16.17 -4.29
CA SER A 155 15.17 16.75 -2.94
C SER A 155 14.00 16.31 -2.06
N THR A 156 13.21 15.31 -2.46
CA THR A 156 12.08 14.84 -1.63
C THR A 156 11.96 13.32 -1.73
N PRO A 157 11.86 12.58 -0.60
CA PRO A 157 11.49 11.18 -0.66
C PRO A 157 10.04 11.09 -1.13
N GLY A 158 9.83 10.61 -2.33
CA GLY A 158 8.53 10.43 -2.93
C GLY A 158 8.59 10.53 -4.44
N VAL A 159 8.28 9.47 -5.13
CA VAL A 159 8.17 9.44 -6.58
C VAL A 159 6.77 9.86 -6.98
N ALA A 160 6.62 10.98 -7.68
CA ALA A 160 5.35 11.36 -8.29
C ALA A 160 5.21 10.65 -9.65
N VAL A 161 4.23 9.75 -9.76
CA VAL A 161 3.88 9.08 -11.02
C VAL A 161 2.70 9.80 -11.65
N ALA A 162 2.87 10.35 -12.84
CA ALA A 162 1.77 10.83 -13.67
C ALA A 162 1.38 9.74 -14.66
N VAL A 163 0.19 9.18 -14.51
CA VAL A 163 -0.42 8.26 -15.49
C VAL A 163 -1.29 9.11 -16.42
N LYS A 164 -1.01 9.09 -17.72
CA LYS A 164 -1.88 9.65 -18.76
C LYS A 164 -2.73 8.57 -19.38
#